data_e7f3a168a5e357354b76146192789248
#
_entry.id   e7f3a168a5e357354b76146192789248
#
_cell.length_a   1.000
_cell.length_b   1.000
_cell.length_c   1.000
_cell.angle_alpha   90.00
_cell.angle_beta   90.00
_cell.angle_gamma   90.00
#
_symmetry.space_group_name_H-M   'P 1'
#
loop_
_entity.id
_entity.type
_entity.pdbx_description
1 polymer ?
#
loop_
_entity_poly.entity_id
_entity_poly.type
_entity_poly.pdbx_seq_one_letter_code
_entity_poly.pdbx_strand_id
1 'polypeptide(L)'
;MITAKEARALYYKHKNYVQEANDFVWRLGEMITDLSHNGKCCAEIEMPTNNIIAEIVIKALNENGYKWVTKIVNEKVIVQIGW
;
A
#
# COMPACT_ATOMS: atom_id res chain seq x y z
N MET A 1 22.42 25.47 -10.72
CA MET A 1 21.08 24.85 -10.67
C MET A 1 21.24 23.38 -10.30
N ILE A 2 20.39 22.87 -9.40
CA ILE A 2 20.39 21.44 -9.07
C ILE A 2 19.82 20.63 -10.23
N THR A 3 20.26 19.38 -10.34
CA THR A 3 19.73 18.46 -11.35
C THR A 3 18.34 17.95 -10.94
N ALA A 4 17.58 17.41 -11.88
CA ALA A 4 16.30 16.79 -11.59
C ALA A 4 16.45 15.62 -10.59
N LYS A 5 17.57 14.88 -10.69
CA LYS A 5 17.89 13.81 -9.76
C LYS A 5 18.10 14.32 -8.33
N GLU A 6 18.83 15.41 -8.18
CA GLU A 6 19.08 16.04 -6.88
C GLU A 6 17.80 16.61 -6.28
N ALA A 7 16.98 17.30 -7.10
CA ALA A 7 15.71 17.84 -6.68
C ALA A 7 14.75 16.72 -6.20
N ARG A 8 14.74 15.62 -6.92
CA ARG A 8 13.92 14.45 -6.57
C ARG A 8 14.39 13.82 -5.26
N ALA A 9 15.69 13.71 -5.05
CA ALA A 9 16.26 13.19 -3.82
C ALA A 9 15.88 14.05 -2.60
N LEU A 10 15.93 15.38 -2.74
CA LEU A 10 15.50 16.31 -1.70
C LEU A 10 14.01 16.19 -1.42
N TYR A 11 13.18 16.05 -2.44
CA TYR A 11 11.75 15.85 -2.30
C TYR A 11 11.45 14.58 -1.50
N TYR A 12 12.08 13.47 -1.83
CA TYR A 12 11.88 12.21 -1.12
C TYR A 12 12.43 12.23 0.31
N LYS A 13 13.47 13.00 0.56
CA LYS A 13 14.01 13.18 1.92
C LYS A 13 13.01 13.90 2.84
N HIS A 14 12.26 14.88 2.31
CA HIS A 14 11.26 15.64 3.06
C HIS A 14 9.90 14.95 3.11
N LYS A 15 9.58 14.13 2.11
CA LYS A 15 8.39 13.28 2.09
C LYS A 15 8.79 11.87 2.48
N ASN A 16 8.47 11.46 3.69
CA ASN A 16 8.82 10.12 4.17
C ASN A 16 7.80 9.08 3.69
N TYR A 17 7.86 8.75 2.40
CA TYR A 17 6.97 7.77 1.77
C TYR A 17 7.13 6.37 2.36
N VAL A 18 8.33 6.02 2.81
CA VAL A 18 8.59 4.72 3.43
C VAL A 18 7.82 4.61 4.74
N GLN A 19 7.83 5.65 5.55
CA GLN A 19 7.08 5.65 6.79
C GLN A 19 5.56 5.65 6.54
N GLU A 20 5.08 6.45 5.60
CA GLU A 20 3.66 6.42 5.21
C GLU A 20 3.23 5.04 4.76
N ALA A 21 4.07 4.37 3.95
CA ALA A 21 3.80 3.02 3.49
C ALA A 21 3.80 2.01 4.63
N ASN A 22 4.73 2.10 5.55
CA ASN A 22 4.80 1.23 6.72
C ASN A 22 3.58 1.41 7.62
N ASP A 23 3.15 2.65 7.85
CA ASP A 23 1.94 2.95 8.61
C ASP A 23 0.70 2.37 7.93
N PHE A 24 0.63 2.48 6.60
CA PHE A 24 -0.46 1.91 5.81
C PHE A 24 -0.49 0.37 5.95
N VAL A 25 0.65 -0.27 5.80
CA VAL A 25 0.79 -1.73 5.94
C VAL A 25 0.39 -2.17 7.35
N TRP A 26 0.78 -1.43 8.36
CA TRP A 26 0.43 -1.73 9.75
C TRP A 26 -1.08 -1.66 9.97
N ARG A 27 -1.74 -0.60 9.51
CA ARG A 27 -3.20 -0.45 9.59
C ARG A 27 -3.92 -1.55 8.81
N LEU A 28 -3.38 -1.91 7.65
CA LEU A 28 -3.91 -3.01 6.85
C LEU A 28 -3.82 -4.33 7.62
N GLY A 29 -2.71 -4.59 8.29
CA GLY A 29 -2.54 -5.77 9.13
C GLY A 29 -3.54 -5.82 10.28
N GLU A 30 -3.83 -4.69 10.93
CA GLU A 30 -4.86 -4.61 11.98
C GLU A 30 -6.25 -4.91 11.41
N MET A 31 -6.57 -4.32 10.25
CA MET A 31 -7.85 -4.58 9.58
C MET A 31 -8.03 -6.06 9.24
N ILE A 32 -7.00 -6.69 8.69
CA ILE A 32 -7.01 -8.12 8.35
C ILE A 32 -7.20 -8.97 9.61
N THR A 33 -6.51 -8.61 10.69
CA THR A 33 -6.65 -9.30 11.97
C THR A 33 -8.09 -9.23 12.49
N ASP A 34 -8.69 -8.04 12.48
CA ASP A 34 -10.06 -7.85 12.92
C ASP A 34 -11.06 -8.62 12.05
N LEU A 35 -10.90 -8.56 10.73
CA LEU A 35 -11.74 -9.32 9.81
C LEU A 35 -11.62 -10.82 10.02
N SER A 36 -10.39 -11.30 10.24
CA SER A 36 -10.14 -12.73 10.49
C SER A 36 -10.83 -13.20 11.78
N HIS A 37 -10.80 -12.40 12.85
CA HIS A 37 -11.52 -12.69 14.09
C HIS A 37 -13.03 -12.73 13.90
N ASN A 38 -13.56 -12.04 12.88
CA ASN A 38 -14.97 -12.05 12.52
C ASN A 38 -15.32 -13.08 11.44
N GLY A 39 -14.43 -14.04 11.18
CA GLY A 39 -14.67 -15.11 10.22
C GLY A 39 -14.56 -14.67 8.75
N LYS A 40 -13.93 -13.55 8.47
CA LYS A 40 -13.70 -13.07 7.11
C LYS A 40 -12.32 -13.53 6.61
N CYS A 41 -12.20 -13.73 5.30
CA CYS A 41 -10.94 -14.12 4.66
C CYS A 41 -10.58 -13.25 3.46
N CYS A 42 -11.25 -12.13 3.30
CA CYS A 42 -10.97 -11.19 2.21
C CYS A 42 -11.29 -9.77 2.64
N ALA A 43 -10.68 -8.82 1.94
CA ALA A 43 -10.87 -7.39 2.15
C ALA A 43 -10.69 -6.64 0.83
N GLU A 44 -11.31 -5.46 0.74
CA GLU A 44 -11.06 -4.52 -0.35
C GLU A 44 -10.52 -3.23 0.24
N ILE A 45 -9.48 -2.69 -0.38
CA ILE A 45 -8.89 -1.42 0.00
C ILE A 45 -8.66 -0.55 -1.24
N GLU A 46 -8.69 0.76 -1.05
CA GLU A 46 -8.25 1.69 -2.08
C GLU A 46 -6.72 1.76 -2.05
N MET A 47 -6.08 1.51 -3.19
CA MET A 47 -4.63 1.59 -3.30
C MET A 47 -4.18 3.05 -3.22
N PRO A 48 -3.12 3.36 -2.45
CA PRO A 48 -2.52 4.68 -2.46
C PRO A 48 -2.12 5.11 -3.87
N THR A 49 -2.34 6.38 -4.21
CA THR A 49 -2.02 6.92 -5.52
C THR A 49 -0.53 7.11 -5.75
N ASN A 50 0.26 7.21 -4.70
CA ASN A 50 1.71 7.33 -4.80
C ASN A 50 2.31 5.97 -5.17
N ASN A 51 3.05 5.92 -6.28
CA ASN A 51 3.63 4.68 -6.79
C ASN A 51 4.62 4.02 -5.81
N ILE A 52 5.38 4.81 -5.07
CA ILE A 52 6.36 4.29 -4.10
C ILE A 52 5.63 3.58 -2.96
N ILE A 53 4.59 4.21 -2.42
CA ILE A 53 3.77 3.61 -1.36
C ILE A 53 3.08 2.35 -1.87
N ALA A 54 2.49 2.41 -3.06
CA ALA A 54 1.80 1.27 -3.68
C ALA A 54 2.75 0.07 -3.86
N GLU A 55 3.97 0.30 -4.33
CA GLU A 55 4.98 -0.76 -4.50
C GLU A 55 5.34 -1.42 -3.17
N ILE A 56 5.51 -0.64 -2.11
CA ILE A 56 5.84 -1.16 -0.78
C ILE A 56 4.67 -1.99 -0.23
N VAL A 57 3.44 -1.53 -0.42
CA VAL A 57 2.24 -2.26 0.00
C VAL A 57 2.13 -3.61 -0.73
N ILE A 58 2.31 -3.60 -2.05
CA ILE A 58 2.26 -4.83 -2.86
C ILE A 58 3.37 -5.80 -2.44
N LYS A 59 4.59 -5.30 -2.23
CA LYS A 59 5.70 -6.12 -1.75
C LYS A 59 5.37 -6.77 -0.40
N ALA A 60 4.79 -6.01 0.52
CA ALA A 60 4.40 -6.53 1.83
C ALA A 60 3.33 -7.63 1.71
N LEU A 61 2.35 -7.46 0.82
CA LEU A 61 1.32 -8.48 0.56
C LEU A 61 1.95 -9.77 0.03
N ASN A 62 2.85 -9.66 -0.95
CA ASN A 62 3.54 -10.81 -1.53
C ASN A 62 4.42 -11.53 -0.52
N GLU A 63 5.21 -10.79 0.26
CA GLU A 63 6.11 -11.35 1.26
C GLU A 63 5.37 -12.08 2.38
N ASN A 64 4.15 -11.67 2.68
CA ASN A 64 3.33 -12.26 3.73
C ASN A 64 2.33 -13.31 3.20
N GLY A 65 2.44 -13.69 1.94
CA GLY A 65 1.66 -14.79 1.38
C GLY A 65 0.21 -14.47 1.04
N TYR A 66 -0.16 -13.19 0.99
CA TYR A 66 -1.52 -12.79 0.59
C TYR A 66 -1.71 -12.90 -0.92
N LYS A 67 -2.91 -13.26 -1.32
CA LYS A 67 -3.36 -13.17 -2.71
C LYS A 67 -4.05 -11.84 -2.92
N TRP A 68 -3.86 -11.24 -4.08
CA TRP A 68 -4.48 -9.96 -4.37
C TRP A 68 -4.74 -9.80 -5.86
N VAL A 69 -5.79 -9.05 -6.19
CA VAL A 69 -6.11 -8.63 -7.54
C VAL A 69 -6.53 -7.16 -7.49
N THR A 70 -6.38 -6.46 -8.60
CA THR A 70 -6.77 -5.07 -8.71
C THR A 70 -7.96 -4.90 -9.64
N LYS A 71 -8.79 -3.90 -9.37
CA LYS A 71 -9.85 -3.45 -10.27
C LYS A 71 -9.92 -1.93 -10.24
N ILE A 72 -10.43 -1.33 -11.30
CA ILE A 72 -10.63 0.11 -11.38
C ILE A 72 -12.10 0.41 -11.21
N VAL A 73 -12.44 1.23 -10.23
CA VAL A 73 -13.80 1.67 -9.93
C VAL A 73 -13.79 3.18 -9.75
N ASN A 74 -14.54 3.91 -10.58
CA ASN A 74 -14.62 5.38 -10.51
C ASN A 74 -13.25 6.06 -10.50
N GLU A 75 -12.35 5.64 -11.40
CA GLU A 75 -10.97 6.13 -11.54
C GLU A 75 -10.07 5.82 -10.33
N LYS A 76 -10.52 5.00 -9.40
CA LYS A 76 -9.74 4.54 -8.25
C LYS A 76 -9.31 3.11 -8.44
N VAL A 77 -8.11 2.79 -8.00
CA VAL A 77 -7.59 1.42 -8.00
C VAL A 77 -7.99 0.76 -6.68
N ILE A 78 -8.78 -0.28 -6.78
CA ILE A 78 -9.21 -1.09 -5.62
C ILE A 78 -8.44 -2.39 -5.64
N VAL A 79 -7.88 -2.75 -4.50
CA VAL A 79 -7.18 -4.02 -4.31
C VAL A 79 -8.07 -4.96 -3.50
N GLN A 80 -8.35 -6.12 -4.06
CA GLN A 80 -9.03 -7.20 -3.34
C GLN A 80 -7.95 -8.14 -2.81
N ILE A 81 -7.93 -8.34 -1.50
CA ILE A 81 -6.93 -9.14 -0.80
C ILE A 81 -7.60 -10.37 -0.22
N GLY A 82 -6.97 -11.54 -0.41
CA GLY A 82 -7.46 -12.80 0.11
C GLY A 82 -6.41 -13.51 0.98
N TRP A 83 -6.88 -14.23 1.96
CA TRP A 83 -6.02 -15.05 2.82
C TRP A 83 -6.72 -16.37 3.31
#